data_2b096d6dc980306a7b946cf32f7d8c3a
#
_entry.id   2b096d6dc980306a7b946cf32f7d8c3a
#
_cell.length_a   1.000
_cell.length_b   1.000
_cell.length_c   1.000
_cell.angle_alpha   90.00
_cell.angle_beta   90.00
_cell.angle_gamma   90.00
#
_symmetry.space_group_name_H-M   'P 1'
#
loop_
_entity.id
_entity.type
_entity.pdbx_description
1 polymer ?
#
loop_
_entity_poly.entity_id
_entity_poly.type
_entity_poly.pdbx_seq_one_letter_code
_entity_poly.pdbx_strand_id
1 'polypeptide(L)'
;MKFSIRTAAAYAALLPSVSATIYYAGVAQSSGEFGAWSPTAQVGTGLPGRFGVDYSFISTSGVDIMIDEHKVNLHRVAFLLERMCPLSYGLGAKFNETHFDHFKESIDYITKTKGAYAILDPHNYMRYNNPSSQPFSGSVIGDASDPTAATTAQFGAFWGELARRFADNEKVIFGLMNEPHDMPSALLFDNLQTAITAIRAAGARNLIITPGNAWSGGHYWTKGGSEANSNWIHKLADPENNLAIDIHEYLDQDFSGGHLACTQDPAANLAGVTAWLREHKLKAFITEFGGSNTTECTTMLNGMLDYMADNEEYIGWTAWAAGPFWGPNSPCCTDQRQYGSLEPGSKAADGGPGLYDTVWVPVIQKKVPGKLQWEGLASVGGGVLSERV
;
A
#
# COMPACT_ATOMS: atom_id res chain seq x y z
N MET A 1 50.39 54.94 -15.63
CA MET A 1 49.64 53.70 -15.89
C MET A 1 48.92 53.29 -14.61
N LYS A 2 47.60 53.39 -14.56
CA LYS A 2 46.77 52.97 -13.43
C LYS A 2 46.08 51.65 -13.84
N PHE A 3 46.43 50.53 -13.20
CA PHE A 3 45.76 49.26 -13.38
C PHE A 3 44.51 49.21 -12.48
N SER A 4 43.38 49.06 -13.08
CA SER A 4 42.10 48.82 -12.37
C SER A 4 41.88 47.31 -12.24
N ILE A 5 41.81 46.82 -11.01
CA ILE A 5 41.46 45.44 -10.69
C ILE A 5 39.93 45.37 -10.67
N ARG A 6 39.35 44.66 -11.66
CA ARG A 6 37.90 44.33 -11.61
C ARG A 6 37.71 43.06 -10.78
N THR A 7 37.06 43.22 -9.65
CA THR A 7 36.63 42.10 -8.80
C THR A 7 35.44 41.42 -9.46
N ALA A 8 35.60 40.18 -9.89
CA ALA A 8 34.49 39.35 -10.35
C ALA A 8 33.75 38.81 -9.12
N ALA A 9 32.53 39.25 -8.92
CA ALA A 9 31.61 38.66 -7.93
C ALA A 9 31.11 37.34 -8.51
N ALA A 10 31.49 36.22 -7.87
CA ALA A 10 30.90 34.94 -8.15
C ALA A 10 29.47 34.88 -7.53
N TYR A 11 28.46 34.87 -8.38
CA TYR A 11 27.10 34.51 -7.96
C TYR A 11 27.07 33.00 -7.74
N ALA A 12 27.10 32.57 -6.49
CA ALA A 12 26.71 31.24 -6.12
C ALA A 12 25.19 31.14 -6.36
N ALA A 13 24.79 30.44 -7.40
CA ALA A 13 23.40 30.05 -7.60
C ALA A 13 23.04 29.12 -6.44
N LEU A 14 22.24 29.58 -5.52
CA LEU A 14 21.52 28.75 -4.56
C LEU A 14 20.56 27.90 -5.40
N LEU A 15 20.92 26.66 -5.64
CA LEU A 15 19.98 25.65 -6.12
C LEU A 15 18.90 25.57 -5.04
N PRO A 16 17.61 25.66 -5.42
CA PRO A 16 16.57 25.43 -4.44
C PRO A 16 16.77 24.04 -3.85
N SER A 17 16.84 23.96 -2.52
CA SER A 17 16.78 22.68 -1.83
C SER A 17 15.45 22.04 -2.24
N VAL A 18 15.49 20.96 -3.03
CA VAL A 18 14.32 20.14 -3.28
C VAL A 18 13.86 19.67 -1.91
N SER A 19 12.74 20.19 -1.43
CA SER A 19 12.12 19.73 -0.19
C SER A 19 11.64 18.31 -0.44
N ALA A 20 11.98 17.38 0.46
CA ALA A 20 11.48 16.03 0.40
C ALA A 20 9.96 16.05 0.21
N THR A 21 9.47 15.31 -0.79
CA THR A 21 8.06 15.31 -1.22
C THR A 21 7.25 14.18 -0.60
N ILE A 22 7.78 13.51 0.41
CA ILE A 22 7.04 12.48 1.15
C ILE A 22 6.01 13.16 2.05
N TYR A 23 4.74 12.99 1.72
CA TYR A 23 3.59 13.50 2.47
C TYR A 23 2.99 12.44 3.40
N TYR A 24 3.20 11.17 3.09
CA TYR A 24 2.63 10.02 3.79
C TYR A 24 3.73 9.01 4.12
N ALA A 25 3.86 8.67 5.39
CA ALA A 25 4.83 7.68 5.83
C ALA A 25 4.21 6.79 6.91
N GLY A 26 4.33 5.48 6.76
CA GLY A 26 3.67 4.60 7.70
C GLY A 26 3.96 3.12 7.56
N VAL A 27 3.01 2.31 8.01
CA VAL A 27 3.11 0.86 8.07
C VAL A 27 1.81 0.21 7.63
N ALA A 28 1.92 -0.94 6.96
CA ALA A 28 0.79 -1.79 6.67
C ALA A 28 0.31 -2.49 7.95
N GLN A 29 -1.01 -2.53 8.13
CA GLN A 29 -1.70 -3.28 9.18
C GLN A 29 -2.27 -4.56 8.55
N SER A 30 -1.48 -5.61 8.59
CA SER A 30 -1.82 -6.94 8.09
C SER A 30 -2.31 -7.79 9.27
N SER A 31 -3.38 -8.42 9.14
CA SER A 31 -4.05 -9.42 9.99
C SER A 31 -5.52 -9.58 9.58
N GLY A 32 -6.08 -8.63 8.86
CA GLY A 32 -7.47 -8.66 8.39
C GLY A 32 -7.71 -9.71 7.31
N GLU A 33 -6.69 -10.10 6.59
CA GLU A 33 -6.65 -11.15 5.57
C GLU A 33 -6.30 -12.54 6.15
N PHE A 34 -5.86 -12.63 7.40
CA PHE A 34 -5.42 -13.87 8.03
C PHE A 34 -6.56 -14.86 8.27
N GLY A 35 -6.20 -16.13 8.45
CA GLY A 35 -7.12 -17.19 8.86
C GLY A 35 -8.12 -17.66 7.80
N ALA A 36 -8.07 -17.12 6.59
CA ALA A 36 -8.95 -17.55 5.49
C ALA A 36 -8.46 -18.83 4.83
N TRP A 37 -7.16 -19.02 4.78
CA TRP A 37 -6.51 -20.18 4.17
C TRP A 37 -5.74 -21.01 5.16
N SER A 38 -5.91 -22.33 5.06
CA SER A 38 -5.10 -23.31 5.77
C SER A 38 -4.95 -24.57 4.93
N PRO A 39 -3.73 -24.92 4.51
CA PRO A 39 -3.50 -26.14 3.74
C PRO A 39 -3.76 -27.41 4.55
N THR A 40 -3.77 -27.30 5.87
CA THR A 40 -3.85 -28.43 6.79
C THR A 40 -5.03 -28.34 7.75
N ALA A 41 -5.89 -27.35 7.62
CA ALA A 41 -6.95 -27.01 8.56
C ALA A 41 -6.46 -26.80 10.02
N GLN A 42 -5.16 -26.62 10.22
CA GLN A 42 -4.58 -26.46 11.56
C GLN A 42 -4.39 -24.99 11.96
N VAL A 43 -4.36 -24.08 10.97
CA VAL A 43 -4.20 -22.66 11.20
C VAL A 43 -5.32 -21.91 10.47
N GLY A 44 -6.16 -21.24 11.23
CA GLY A 44 -7.35 -20.57 10.73
C GLY A 44 -8.53 -21.53 10.54
N THR A 45 -9.70 -20.98 10.53
CA THR A 45 -10.98 -21.72 10.39
C THR A 45 -11.57 -21.62 9.00
N GLY A 46 -10.84 -20.98 8.07
CA GLY A 46 -11.39 -20.61 6.76
C GLY A 46 -12.36 -19.42 6.86
N LEU A 47 -13.19 -19.26 5.85
CA LEU A 47 -14.20 -18.20 5.83
C LEU A 47 -15.46 -18.60 6.61
N PRO A 48 -16.09 -17.66 7.34
CA PRO A 48 -15.70 -16.25 7.52
C PRO A 48 -14.61 -16.04 8.56
N GLY A 49 -14.26 -17.03 9.38
CA GLY A 49 -13.35 -16.89 10.52
C GLY A 49 -13.99 -16.13 11.69
N ARG A 50 -13.25 -16.01 12.78
CA ARG A 50 -13.68 -15.36 14.03
C ARG A 50 -12.84 -14.10 14.27
N PHE A 51 -13.48 -12.95 14.31
CA PHE A 51 -12.79 -11.69 14.63
C PHE A 51 -12.13 -11.77 16.02
N GLY A 52 -10.89 -11.27 16.12
CA GLY A 52 -10.09 -11.31 17.34
C GLY A 52 -9.42 -12.65 17.62
N VAL A 53 -9.69 -13.71 16.83
CA VAL A 53 -9.11 -15.06 16.98
C VAL A 53 -8.41 -15.52 15.70
N ASP A 54 -9.12 -15.48 14.57
CA ASP A 54 -8.60 -15.95 13.28
C ASP A 54 -8.10 -14.77 12.43
N TYR A 55 -8.66 -13.57 12.66
CA TYR A 55 -8.26 -12.32 12.04
C TYR A 55 -8.59 -11.12 12.95
N SER A 56 -7.92 -10.01 12.70
CA SER A 56 -8.18 -8.70 13.33
C SER A 56 -7.65 -7.61 12.40
N PHE A 57 -7.84 -6.32 12.70
CA PHE A 57 -7.38 -5.26 11.80
C PHE A 57 -6.19 -4.50 12.36
N ILE A 58 -6.29 -3.99 13.58
CA ILE A 58 -5.23 -3.19 14.21
C ILE A 58 -5.00 -3.62 15.65
N SER A 59 -3.77 -3.38 16.14
CA SER A 59 -3.45 -3.25 17.55
C SER A 59 -3.48 -1.76 17.92
N THR A 60 -4.41 -1.33 18.75
CA THR A 60 -4.49 0.08 19.13
C THR A 60 -3.22 0.58 19.80
N SER A 61 -2.60 -0.24 20.66
CA SER A 61 -1.32 0.09 21.29
C SER A 61 -0.17 0.18 20.27
N GLY A 62 -0.16 -0.69 19.24
CA GLY A 62 0.81 -0.62 18.17
C GLY A 62 0.64 0.65 17.33
N VAL A 63 -0.60 0.98 16.96
CA VAL A 63 -0.94 2.23 16.26
C VAL A 63 -0.54 3.46 17.08
N ASP A 64 -0.76 3.44 18.40
CA ASP A 64 -0.36 4.54 19.30
C ASP A 64 1.15 4.77 19.27
N ILE A 65 1.95 3.71 19.42
CA ILE A 65 3.41 3.81 19.35
C ILE A 65 3.86 4.34 17.98
N MET A 66 3.31 3.79 16.89
CA MET A 66 3.67 4.22 15.54
C MET A 66 3.37 5.70 15.30
N ILE A 67 2.22 6.21 15.74
CA ILE A 67 1.83 7.60 15.53
C ILE A 67 2.49 8.52 16.57
N ASP A 68 2.35 8.20 17.85
CA ASP A 68 2.73 9.14 18.92
C ASP A 68 4.25 9.20 19.13
N GLU A 69 4.95 8.07 18.97
CA GLU A 69 6.40 8.00 19.16
C GLU A 69 7.18 8.08 17.85
N HIS A 70 6.77 7.32 16.82
CA HIS A 70 7.47 7.27 15.55
C HIS A 70 7.01 8.31 14.52
N LYS A 71 5.94 9.08 14.82
CA LYS A 71 5.45 10.20 14.01
C LYS A 71 4.96 9.81 12.60
N VAL A 72 4.59 8.55 12.37
CA VAL A 72 3.93 8.16 11.13
C VAL A 72 2.54 8.80 11.03
N ASN A 73 2.07 9.00 9.81
CA ASN A 73 0.74 9.54 9.56
C ASN A 73 -0.12 8.67 8.65
N LEU A 74 0.34 7.46 8.31
CA LEU A 74 -0.34 6.57 7.38
C LEU A 74 -0.35 5.12 7.88
N HIS A 75 -1.52 4.47 7.77
CA HIS A 75 -1.68 3.03 7.98
C HIS A 75 -2.43 2.42 6.79
N ARG A 76 -1.93 1.34 6.21
CA ARG A 76 -2.61 0.56 5.16
C ARG A 76 -3.26 -0.65 5.82
N VAL A 77 -4.60 -0.72 5.80
CA VAL A 77 -5.36 -1.71 6.59
C VAL A 77 -5.93 -2.78 5.67
N ALA A 78 -5.37 -3.97 5.74
CA ALA A 78 -5.77 -5.12 4.94
C ALA A 78 -7.11 -5.73 5.41
N PHE A 79 -7.93 -6.18 4.46
CA PHE A 79 -9.14 -6.96 4.71
C PHE A 79 -9.43 -7.90 3.52
N LEU A 80 -10.34 -8.86 3.70
CA LEU A 80 -10.78 -9.74 2.61
C LEU A 80 -12.16 -9.36 2.11
N LEU A 81 -12.32 -9.37 0.79
CA LEU A 81 -13.59 -9.14 0.10
C LEU A 81 -14.67 -10.14 0.56
N GLU A 82 -14.31 -11.40 0.76
CA GLU A 82 -15.21 -12.49 1.14
C GLU A 82 -15.73 -12.37 2.57
N ARG A 83 -15.04 -11.62 3.43
CA ARG A 83 -15.54 -11.28 4.76
C ARG A 83 -16.46 -10.08 4.72
N MET A 84 -16.09 -9.08 3.91
CA MET A 84 -16.90 -7.88 3.72
C MET A 84 -18.19 -8.19 2.95
N CYS A 85 -18.10 -8.96 1.87
CA CYS A 85 -19.21 -9.47 1.06
C CYS A 85 -19.16 -11.01 1.08
N PRO A 86 -19.85 -11.67 2.03
CA PRO A 86 -19.86 -13.13 2.10
C PRO A 86 -20.30 -13.80 0.80
N LEU A 87 -19.69 -14.94 0.48
CA LEU A 87 -19.97 -15.69 -0.75
C LEU A 87 -21.47 -15.99 -0.97
N SER A 88 -22.22 -16.17 0.12
CA SER A 88 -23.68 -16.38 0.07
C SER A 88 -24.46 -15.18 -0.46
N TYR A 89 -23.87 -13.98 -0.42
CA TYR A 89 -24.48 -12.76 -0.95
C TYR A 89 -23.91 -12.36 -2.30
N GLY A 90 -22.63 -12.69 -2.53
CA GLY A 90 -21.88 -12.25 -3.69
C GLY A 90 -21.23 -10.87 -3.54
N LEU A 91 -20.21 -10.62 -4.32
CA LEU A 91 -19.47 -9.36 -4.32
C LEU A 91 -20.40 -8.19 -4.68
N GLY A 92 -20.33 -7.12 -3.90
CA GLY A 92 -21.08 -5.88 -4.13
C GLY A 92 -22.60 -5.97 -3.88
N ALA A 93 -23.12 -7.14 -3.46
CA ALA A 93 -24.55 -7.29 -3.21
C ALA A 93 -24.96 -6.81 -1.82
N LYS A 94 -24.28 -7.27 -0.78
CA LYS A 94 -24.57 -6.91 0.61
C LYS A 94 -23.33 -7.09 1.47
N PHE A 95 -23.07 -6.10 2.34
CA PHE A 95 -21.98 -6.20 3.32
C PHE A 95 -22.44 -7.05 4.53
N ASN A 96 -21.48 -7.75 5.12
CA ASN A 96 -21.59 -8.26 6.48
C ASN A 96 -21.40 -7.08 7.43
N GLU A 97 -22.49 -6.56 7.97
CA GLU A 97 -22.46 -5.35 8.77
C GLU A 97 -21.58 -5.51 10.03
N THR A 98 -21.61 -6.67 10.69
CA THR A 98 -20.75 -6.93 11.85
C THR A 98 -19.27 -6.85 11.48
N HIS A 99 -18.88 -7.42 10.34
CA HIS A 99 -17.49 -7.33 9.86
C HIS A 99 -17.14 -5.89 9.47
N PHE A 100 -18.04 -5.20 8.79
CA PHE A 100 -17.88 -3.80 8.43
C PHE A 100 -17.72 -2.90 9.65
N ASP A 101 -18.53 -3.13 10.71
CA ASP A 101 -18.46 -2.35 11.94
C ASP A 101 -17.07 -2.47 12.61
N HIS A 102 -16.52 -3.69 12.72
CA HIS A 102 -15.18 -3.89 13.25
C HIS A 102 -14.10 -3.23 12.39
N PHE A 103 -14.23 -3.32 11.07
CA PHE A 103 -13.32 -2.65 10.14
C PHE A 103 -13.41 -1.13 10.30
N LYS A 104 -14.61 -0.60 10.30
CA LYS A 104 -14.89 0.83 10.46
C LYS A 104 -14.36 1.38 11.79
N GLU A 105 -14.54 0.65 12.88
CA GLU A 105 -14.00 1.02 14.19
C GLU A 105 -12.48 1.19 14.14
N SER A 106 -11.78 0.29 13.48
CA SER A 106 -10.33 0.36 13.25
C SER A 106 -9.92 1.57 12.41
N ILE A 107 -10.64 1.81 11.32
CA ILE A 107 -10.40 2.98 10.44
C ILE A 107 -10.70 4.28 11.19
N ASP A 108 -11.80 4.36 11.92
CA ASP A 108 -12.16 5.54 12.71
C ASP A 108 -11.15 5.80 13.85
N TYR A 109 -10.58 4.74 14.45
CA TYR A 109 -9.51 4.91 15.42
C TYR A 109 -8.29 5.60 14.81
N ILE A 110 -7.80 5.12 13.68
CA ILE A 110 -6.67 5.72 12.97
C ILE A 110 -6.99 7.16 12.54
N THR A 111 -8.16 7.36 11.91
CA THR A 111 -8.44 8.61 11.21
C THR A 111 -9.04 9.70 12.10
N LYS A 112 -9.98 9.33 13.00
CA LYS A 112 -10.71 10.28 13.84
C LYS A 112 -10.09 10.44 15.22
N THR A 113 -9.64 9.32 15.83
CA THR A 113 -9.04 9.36 17.18
C THR A 113 -7.59 9.81 17.11
N LYS A 114 -6.80 9.25 16.20
CA LYS A 114 -5.38 9.55 16.08
C LYS A 114 -5.07 10.64 15.04
N GLY A 115 -6.00 10.94 14.14
CA GLY A 115 -5.86 11.97 13.13
C GLY A 115 -4.91 11.62 11.97
N ALA A 116 -4.52 10.36 11.83
CA ALA A 116 -3.69 9.85 10.74
C ALA A 116 -4.54 9.45 9.53
N TYR A 117 -3.90 9.00 8.44
CA TYR A 117 -4.56 8.50 7.25
C TYR A 117 -4.67 6.98 7.27
N ALA A 118 -5.70 6.44 6.63
CA ALA A 118 -5.90 5.01 6.46
C ALA A 118 -6.14 4.67 4.99
N ILE A 119 -5.30 3.80 4.41
CA ILE A 119 -5.56 3.15 3.14
C ILE A 119 -6.44 1.93 3.40
N LEU A 120 -7.59 1.84 2.73
CA LEU A 120 -8.42 0.64 2.73
C LEU A 120 -7.85 -0.32 1.68
N ASP A 121 -7.44 -1.50 2.10
CA ASP A 121 -6.74 -2.47 1.28
C ASP A 121 -7.49 -3.79 1.18
N PRO A 122 -8.30 -4.03 0.12
CA PRO A 122 -8.79 -5.37 -0.17
C PRO A 122 -7.63 -6.25 -0.64
N HIS A 123 -7.19 -7.15 0.25
CA HIS A 123 -5.98 -7.96 0.05
C HIS A 123 -6.27 -9.24 -0.72
N ASN A 124 -6.80 -9.08 -1.95
CA ASN A 124 -7.43 -10.15 -2.72
C ASN A 124 -6.84 -10.43 -4.11
N TYR A 125 -5.75 -9.78 -4.51
CA TYR A 125 -5.04 -10.08 -5.77
C TYR A 125 -5.94 -10.01 -7.02
N MET A 126 -6.96 -9.16 -7.03
CA MET A 126 -8.05 -9.06 -8.01
C MET A 126 -8.87 -10.37 -8.15
N ARG A 127 -9.04 -11.08 -7.04
CA ARG A 127 -9.80 -12.34 -6.96
C ARG A 127 -10.88 -12.28 -5.91
N TYR A 128 -11.91 -13.07 -6.10
CA TYR A 128 -13.02 -13.23 -5.16
C TYR A 128 -13.57 -14.66 -5.33
N ASN A 129 -14.11 -15.21 -4.30
CA ASN A 129 -14.96 -16.39 -4.18
C ASN A 129 -14.36 -17.67 -3.61
N ASN A 130 -13.21 -17.86 -3.31
CA ASN A 130 -12.76 -18.93 -2.43
C ASN A 130 -11.26 -18.87 -2.13
N PRO A 131 -10.80 -17.96 -1.30
CA PRO A 131 -9.39 -17.91 -0.93
C PRO A 131 -8.96 -19.11 -0.05
N SER A 132 -9.91 -19.92 0.45
CA SER A 132 -9.61 -21.04 1.34
C SER A 132 -9.18 -22.33 0.62
N SER A 133 -9.35 -22.45 -0.68
CA SER A 133 -8.99 -23.66 -1.44
C SER A 133 -7.51 -23.73 -1.79
N GLN A 134 -6.88 -22.60 -2.02
CA GLN A 134 -5.43 -22.40 -2.21
C GLN A 134 -5.09 -20.96 -1.84
N PRO A 135 -3.81 -20.62 -1.58
CA PRO A 135 -3.45 -19.25 -1.30
C PRO A 135 -3.93 -18.33 -2.42
N PHE A 136 -4.86 -17.45 -2.12
CA PHE A 136 -5.31 -16.39 -3.02
C PHE A 136 -5.76 -16.87 -4.41
N SER A 137 -6.41 -18.02 -4.47
CA SER A 137 -6.76 -18.71 -5.71
C SER A 137 -8.23 -18.57 -6.11
N GLY A 138 -8.95 -17.63 -5.54
CA GLY A 138 -10.29 -17.30 -6.00
C GLY A 138 -10.33 -16.98 -7.50
N SER A 139 -11.52 -17.00 -8.09
CA SER A 139 -11.71 -16.63 -9.49
C SER A 139 -11.33 -15.18 -9.74
N VAL A 140 -10.67 -14.92 -10.85
CA VAL A 140 -10.28 -13.57 -11.27
C VAL A 140 -11.56 -12.75 -11.53
N ILE A 141 -11.68 -11.61 -10.87
CA ILE A 141 -12.83 -10.72 -11.03
C ILE A 141 -12.92 -10.26 -12.48
N GLY A 142 -14.09 -10.46 -13.11
CA GLY A 142 -14.36 -10.08 -14.47
C GLY A 142 -13.99 -11.13 -15.52
N ASP A 143 -13.42 -12.28 -15.14
CA ASP A 143 -13.14 -13.35 -16.08
C ASP A 143 -14.43 -14.01 -16.60
N ALA A 144 -14.84 -13.63 -17.80
CA ALA A 144 -16.04 -14.16 -18.44
C ALA A 144 -15.96 -15.67 -18.81
N SER A 145 -14.76 -16.24 -18.80
CA SER A 145 -14.56 -17.68 -19.06
C SER A 145 -14.81 -18.55 -17.83
N ASP A 146 -14.76 -17.96 -16.63
CA ASP A 146 -15.05 -18.61 -15.36
C ASP A 146 -16.49 -18.27 -14.89
N PRO A 147 -17.43 -19.22 -14.95
CA PRO A 147 -18.82 -18.96 -14.54
C PRO A 147 -18.98 -18.68 -13.04
N THR A 148 -17.95 -18.90 -12.23
CA THR A 148 -17.93 -18.63 -10.78
C THR A 148 -17.34 -17.28 -10.45
N ALA A 149 -16.72 -16.60 -11.42
CA ALA A 149 -16.09 -15.30 -11.21
C ALA A 149 -17.11 -14.21 -10.88
N ALA A 150 -16.80 -13.35 -9.93
CA ALA A 150 -17.50 -12.09 -9.77
C ALA A 150 -17.27 -11.21 -11.01
N THR A 151 -18.27 -10.46 -11.42
CA THR A 151 -18.17 -9.57 -12.58
C THR A 151 -17.47 -8.25 -12.23
N THR A 152 -16.93 -7.58 -13.24
CA THR A 152 -16.43 -6.19 -13.15
C THR A 152 -17.49 -5.24 -12.56
N ALA A 153 -18.77 -5.40 -12.95
CA ALA A 153 -19.87 -4.59 -12.41
C ALA A 153 -20.09 -4.82 -10.91
N GLN A 154 -19.95 -6.05 -10.43
CA GLN A 154 -20.03 -6.37 -9.01
C GLN A 154 -18.87 -5.76 -8.21
N PHE A 155 -17.68 -5.74 -8.77
CA PHE A 155 -16.52 -5.05 -8.17
C PHE A 155 -16.75 -3.54 -8.09
N GLY A 156 -17.31 -2.93 -9.14
CA GLY A 156 -17.74 -1.53 -9.10
C GLY A 156 -18.81 -1.27 -8.03
N ALA A 157 -19.83 -2.14 -7.92
CA ALA A 157 -20.87 -2.02 -6.89
C ALA A 157 -20.30 -2.11 -5.47
N PHE A 158 -19.34 -3.00 -5.24
CA PHE A 158 -18.60 -3.08 -3.97
C PHE A 158 -17.92 -1.76 -3.64
N TRP A 159 -17.16 -1.19 -4.58
CA TRP A 159 -16.44 0.06 -4.35
C TRP A 159 -17.38 1.24 -4.17
N GLY A 160 -18.47 1.31 -4.92
CA GLY A 160 -19.50 2.35 -4.74
C GLY A 160 -20.10 2.33 -3.35
N GLU A 161 -20.43 1.16 -2.81
CA GLU A 161 -20.97 1.03 -1.46
C GLU A 161 -19.93 1.34 -0.39
N LEU A 162 -18.70 0.83 -0.51
CA LEU A 162 -17.64 1.11 0.45
C LEU A 162 -17.29 2.60 0.46
N ALA A 163 -17.19 3.22 -0.71
CA ALA A 163 -16.91 4.65 -0.84
C ALA A 163 -17.99 5.51 -0.22
N ARG A 164 -19.27 5.17 -0.44
CA ARG A 164 -20.42 5.87 0.18
C ARG A 164 -20.34 5.88 1.71
N ARG A 165 -19.80 4.81 2.31
CA ARG A 165 -19.66 4.69 3.78
C ARG A 165 -18.51 5.51 4.36
N PHE A 166 -17.51 5.87 3.53
CA PHE A 166 -16.33 6.63 3.96
C PHE A 166 -16.17 7.98 3.26
N ALA A 167 -17.11 8.40 2.40
CA ALA A 167 -17.00 9.64 1.61
C ALA A 167 -16.78 10.90 2.45
N ASP A 168 -17.34 10.94 3.65
CA ASP A 168 -17.22 12.08 4.58
C ASP A 168 -15.93 12.05 5.44
N ASN A 169 -15.08 11.02 5.26
CA ASN A 169 -13.82 10.90 5.98
C ASN A 169 -12.63 11.19 5.07
N GLU A 170 -12.21 12.45 5.01
CA GLU A 170 -11.12 12.92 4.13
C GLU A 170 -9.76 12.24 4.39
N LYS A 171 -9.61 11.56 5.54
CA LYS A 171 -8.37 10.83 5.88
C LYS A 171 -8.38 9.38 5.42
N VAL A 172 -9.44 8.92 4.79
CA VAL A 172 -9.50 7.62 4.12
C VAL A 172 -8.96 7.74 2.70
N ILE A 173 -8.11 6.80 2.33
CA ILE A 173 -7.56 6.62 0.99
C ILE A 173 -8.07 5.27 0.46
N PHE A 174 -8.57 5.24 -0.77
CA PHE A 174 -9.06 4.01 -1.38
C PHE A 174 -7.94 3.32 -2.15
N GLY A 175 -7.37 2.24 -1.60
CA GLY A 175 -6.47 1.33 -2.30
C GLY A 175 -7.29 0.29 -3.05
N LEU A 176 -7.31 0.34 -4.38
CA LEU A 176 -8.30 -0.40 -5.16
C LEU A 176 -8.17 -1.92 -5.05
N MET A 177 -6.96 -2.44 -4.91
CA MET A 177 -6.71 -3.88 -4.77
C MET A 177 -5.24 -4.15 -4.44
N ASN A 178 -4.98 -5.12 -3.57
CA ASN A 178 -3.63 -5.65 -3.39
C ASN A 178 -3.22 -6.49 -4.59
N GLU A 179 -2.05 -6.23 -5.14
CA GLU A 179 -1.24 -7.10 -6.00
C GLU A 179 -1.99 -7.91 -7.08
N PRO A 180 -2.71 -7.32 -8.01
CA PRO A 180 -3.24 -8.05 -9.16
C PRO A 180 -2.11 -8.75 -9.93
N HIS A 181 -2.33 -10.01 -10.31
CA HIS A 181 -1.34 -10.79 -11.06
C HIS A 181 -2.00 -11.89 -11.91
N ASP A 182 -1.27 -12.43 -12.88
CA ASP A 182 -1.70 -13.53 -13.73
C ASP A 182 -3.10 -13.33 -14.34
N MET A 183 -3.31 -12.14 -14.88
CA MET A 183 -4.54 -11.76 -15.56
C MET A 183 -4.26 -10.79 -16.71
N PRO A 184 -5.14 -10.71 -17.73
CA PRO A 184 -4.97 -9.73 -18.80
C PRO A 184 -5.01 -8.29 -18.28
N SER A 185 -4.06 -7.46 -18.72
CA SER A 185 -4.00 -6.05 -18.32
C SER A 185 -5.23 -5.25 -18.76
N ALA A 186 -5.85 -5.61 -19.89
CA ALA A 186 -7.10 -5.01 -20.33
C ALA A 186 -8.25 -5.25 -19.34
N LEU A 187 -8.35 -6.47 -18.80
CA LEU A 187 -9.36 -6.80 -17.79
C LEU A 187 -9.09 -6.06 -16.48
N LEU A 188 -7.82 -5.97 -16.06
CA LEU A 188 -7.45 -5.19 -14.88
C LEU A 188 -7.81 -3.71 -15.07
N PHE A 189 -7.53 -3.12 -16.24
CA PHE A 189 -7.93 -1.76 -16.56
C PHE A 189 -9.44 -1.56 -16.41
N ASP A 190 -10.25 -2.45 -16.98
CA ASP A 190 -11.72 -2.37 -16.92
C ASP A 190 -12.22 -2.45 -15.47
N ASN A 191 -11.65 -3.33 -14.65
CA ASN A 191 -12.00 -3.45 -13.24
C ASN A 191 -11.64 -2.17 -12.47
N LEU A 192 -10.43 -1.65 -12.63
CA LEU A 192 -9.98 -0.44 -11.95
C LEU A 192 -10.77 0.79 -12.38
N GLN A 193 -11.00 0.97 -13.68
CA GLN A 193 -11.79 2.10 -14.18
C GLN A 193 -13.23 2.05 -13.69
N THR A 194 -13.82 0.87 -13.62
CA THR A 194 -15.19 0.69 -13.09
C THR A 194 -15.26 1.04 -11.61
N ALA A 195 -14.26 0.64 -10.83
CA ALA A 195 -14.16 0.98 -9.40
C ALA A 195 -14.01 2.49 -9.20
N ILE A 196 -13.11 3.16 -9.94
CA ILE A 196 -12.93 4.61 -9.89
C ILE A 196 -14.25 5.33 -10.19
N THR A 197 -14.91 4.93 -11.27
CA THR A 197 -16.20 5.51 -11.67
C THR A 197 -17.27 5.36 -10.59
N ALA A 198 -17.35 4.19 -9.96
CA ALA A 198 -18.33 3.92 -8.90
C ALA A 198 -18.02 4.71 -7.61
N ILE A 199 -16.75 4.85 -7.23
CA ILE A 199 -16.31 5.67 -6.09
C ILE A 199 -16.73 7.12 -6.30
N ARG A 200 -16.48 7.68 -7.47
CA ARG A 200 -16.82 9.07 -7.77
C ARG A 200 -18.34 9.28 -7.89
N ALA A 201 -19.05 8.30 -8.44
CA ALA A 201 -20.53 8.31 -8.45
C ALA A 201 -21.15 8.26 -7.04
N ALA A 202 -20.46 7.66 -6.09
CA ALA A 202 -20.88 7.66 -4.67
C ALA A 202 -20.63 9.01 -3.96
N GLY A 203 -20.05 10.00 -4.64
CA GLY A 203 -19.75 11.33 -4.12
C GLY A 203 -18.41 11.45 -3.36
N ALA A 204 -17.63 10.39 -3.28
CA ALA A 204 -16.35 10.42 -2.61
C ALA A 204 -15.28 11.12 -3.46
N ARG A 205 -14.53 12.04 -2.86
CA ARG A 205 -13.44 12.81 -3.49
C ARG A 205 -12.06 12.41 -2.98
N ASN A 206 -12.00 11.45 -2.10
CA ASN A 206 -10.79 10.91 -1.47
C ASN A 206 -9.74 10.53 -2.52
N LEU A 207 -8.47 10.54 -2.10
CA LEU A 207 -7.38 9.97 -2.90
C LEU A 207 -7.65 8.48 -3.17
N ILE A 208 -7.45 8.09 -4.42
CA ILE A 208 -7.48 6.68 -4.85
C ILE A 208 -6.05 6.29 -5.22
N ILE A 209 -5.57 5.15 -4.74
CA ILE A 209 -4.34 4.54 -5.22
C ILE A 209 -4.67 3.28 -6.02
N THR A 210 -4.04 3.15 -7.18
CA THR A 210 -4.36 2.12 -8.16
C THR A 210 -3.14 1.23 -8.42
N PRO A 211 -3.28 -0.11 -8.25
CA PRO A 211 -2.20 -1.04 -8.47
C PRO A 211 -1.99 -1.31 -9.96
N GLY A 212 -0.79 -1.80 -10.28
CA GLY A 212 -0.50 -2.46 -11.56
C GLY A 212 -0.77 -3.95 -11.53
N ASN A 213 -0.58 -4.60 -12.69
CA ASN A 213 -0.47 -6.06 -12.82
C ASN A 213 0.92 -6.53 -12.33
N ALA A 214 1.16 -7.85 -12.34
CA ALA A 214 2.42 -8.45 -11.91
C ALA A 214 2.84 -8.01 -10.49
N TRP A 215 1.93 -8.21 -9.52
CA TRP A 215 2.08 -7.86 -8.09
C TRP A 215 2.42 -6.38 -7.85
N SER A 216 2.05 -5.51 -8.77
CA SER A 216 2.37 -4.06 -8.69
C SER A 216 3.88 -3.76 -8.64
N GLY A 217 4.73 -4.69 -9.07
CA GLY A 217 6.19 -4.64 -8.95
C GLY A 217 6.81 -3.45 -9.69
N GLY A 218 7.52 -2.57 -8.97
CA GLY A 218 8.19 -1.42 -9.56
C GLY A 218 9.27 -1.84 -10.56
N HIS A 219 10.03 -2.89 -10.23
CA HIS A 219 11.06 -3.49 -11.09
C HIS A 219 10.52 -4.05 -12.40
N TYR A 220 9.22 -4.37 -12.47
CA TYR A 220 8.57 -4.97 -13.64
C TYR A 220 7.70 -3.97 -14.42
N TRP A 221 7.52 -2.73 -13.95
CA TRP A 221 6.55 -1.75 -14.42
C TRP A 221 6.57 -1.51 -15.93
N THR A 222 7.77 -1.42 -16.51
CA THR A 222 7.99 -1.18 -17.96
C THR A 222 8.30 -2.47 -18.72
N LYS A 223 8.24 -3.63 -18.07
CA LYS A 223 8.51 -4.94 -18.66
C LYS A 223 7.19 -5.67 -18.97
N GLY A 224 7.25 -6.76 -19.73
CA GLY A 224 6.06 -7.56 -20.05
C GLY A 224 5.47 -7.26 -21.44
N GLY A 225 6.17 -6.51 -22.30
CA GLY A 225 5.72 -6.24 -23.66
C GLY A 225 4.40 -5.46 -23.69
N SER A 226 3.40 -5.97 -24.41
CA SER A 226 2.07 -5.35 -24.52
C SER A 226 1.31 -5.27 -23.19
N GLU A 227 1.60 -6.17 -22.26
CA GLU A 227 0.95 -6.24 -20.94
C GLU A 227 1.63 -5.35 -19.87
N ALA A 228 2.74 -4.67 -20.22
CA ALA A 228 3.43 -3.80 -19.28
C ALA A 228 2.50 -2.71 -18.70
N ASN A 229 2.58 -2.49 -17.39
CA ASN A 229 1.78 -1.49 -16.68
C ASN A 229 1.92 -0.10 -17.30
N SER A 230 3.12 0.24 -17.76
CA SER A 230 3.43 1.52 -18.42
C SER A 230 2.62 1.77 -19.71
N ASN A 231 2.04 0.75 -20.33
CA ASN A 231 1.31 0.91 -21.58
C ASN A 231 -0.16 1.34 -21.41
N TRP A 232 -0.73 1.18 -20.21
CA TRP A 232 -2.17 1.31 -20.04
C TRP A 232 -2.62 2.09 -18.81
N ILE A 233 -1.94 1.98 -17.66
CA ILE A 233 -2.45 2.48 -16.38
C ILE A 233 -2.59 4.02 -16.36
N HIS A 234 -1.76 4.75 -17.09
CA HIS A 234 -1.86 6.20 -17.27
C HIS A 234 -3.12 6.66 -18.02
N LYS A 235 -3.87 5.73 -18.61
CA LYS A 235 -5.13 5.99 -19.31
C LYS A 235 -6.35 5.93 -18.39
N LEU A 236 -6.17 5.52 -17.13
CA LEU A 236 -7.24 5.57 -16.13
C LEU A 236 -7.69 7.02 -15.95
N ALA A 237 -9.00 7.22 -15.98
CA ALA A 237 -9.61 8.53 -15.88
C ALA A 237 -10.30 8.72 -14.54
N ASP A 238 -10.02 9.83 -13.90
CA ASP A 238 -10.68 10.26 -12.67
C ASP A 238 -11.16 11.70 -12.81
N PRO A 239 -12.47 12.01 -12.75
CA PRO A 239 -12.99 13.37 -12.87
C PRO A 239 -12.52 14.32 -11.77
N GLU A 240 -12.11 13.80 -10.61
CA GLU A 240 -11.54 14.59 -9.51
C GLU A 240 -10.03 14.81 -9.65
N ASN A 241 -9.38 14.14 -10.63
CA ASN A 241 -7.94 14.16 -10.84
C ASN A 241 -7.17 13.89 -9.54
N ASN A 242 -7.59 12.87 -8.78
CA ASN A 242 -7.06 12.53 -7.47
C ASN A 242 -6.70 11.03 -7.38
N LEU A 243 -5.85 10.59 -8.34
CA LEU A 243 -5.27 9.24 -8.40
C LEU A 243 -3.77 9.28 -8.10
N ALA A 244 -3.27 8.23 -7.49
CA ALA A 244 -1.85 7.91 -7.41
C ALA A 244 -1.63 6.44 -7.78
N ILE A 245 -0.40 6.10 -8.11
CA ILE A 245 0.01 4.74 -8.47
C ILE A 245 0.45 4.00 -7.22
N ASP A 246 0.05 2.74 -7.11
CA ASP A 246 0.50 1.81 -6.07
C ASP A 246 1.62 0.94 -6.60
N ILE A 247 2.74 0.89 -5.88
CA ILE A 247 3.93 0.12 -6.23
C ILE A 247 4.33 -0.72 -5.03
N HIS A 248 4.73 -1.97 -5.31
CA HIS A 248 5.39 -2.85 -4.35
C HIS A 248 6.81 -3.14 -4.80
N GLU A 249 7.76 -3.18 -3.86
CA GLU A 249 9.15 -3.49 -4.20
C GLU A 249 9.86 -4.16 -3.03
N TYR A 250 10.19 -5.43 -3.18
CA TYR A 250 11.07 -6.17 -2.30
C TYR A 250 12.45 -6.32 -2.92
N LEU A 251 13.48 -6.52 -2.09
CA LEU A 251 14.88 -6.40 -2.50
C LEU A 251 15.63 -7.74 -2.53
N ASP A 252 14.92 -8.86 -2.39
CA ASP A 252 15.46 -10.20 -2.54
C ASP A 252 15.53 -10.64 -4.01
N GLN A 253 16.08 -11.83 -4.25
CA GLN A 253 16.43 -12.30 -5.60
C GLN A 253 15.25 -12.41 -6.56
N ASP A 254 14.04 -12.65 -6.05
CA ASP A 254 12.81 -12.84 -6.83
C ASP A 254 11.71 -11.84 -6.48
N PHE A 255 12.04 -10.80 -5.70
CA PHE A 255 11.14 -9.71 -5.31
C PHE A 255 9.92 -10.15 -4.47
N SER A 256 9.99 -11.32 -3.86
CA SER A 256 8.88 -11.87 -3.05
C SER A 256 8.88 -11.41 -1.59
N GLY A 257 10.00 -10.88 -1.10
CA GLY A 257 10.24 -10.68 0.33
C GLY A 257 10.48 -11.98 1.12
N GLY A 258 10.47 -13.12 0.44
CA GLY A 258 10.57 -14.45 1.05
C GLY A 258 11.97 -14.87 1.49
N HIS A 259 13.02 -14.08 1.22
CA HIS A 259 14.40 -14.44 1.49
C HIS A 259 15.06 -13.47 2.47
N LEU A 260 16.08 -13.95 3.22
CA LEU A 260 16.86 -13.12 4.14
C LEU A 260 17.76 -12.13 3.42
N ALA A 261 18.33 -12.54 2.29
CA ALA A 261 19.31 -11.72 1.58
C ALA A 261 18.64 -10.71 0.65
N CYS A 262 19.04 -9.46 0.75
CA CYS A 262 18.77 -8.46 -0.28
C CYS A 262 19.87 -8.50 -1.32
N THR A 263 19.47 -8.57 -2.60
CA THR A 263 20.40 -8.72 -3.74
C THR A 263 20.08 -7.74 -4.86
N GLN A 264 19.01 -6.97 -4.74
CA GLN A 264 18.47 -6.08 -5.78
C GLN A 264 18.77 -4.62 -5.44
N ASP A 265 19.38 -3.89 -6.38
CA ASP A 265 19.61 -2.45 -6.24
C ASP A 265 18.27 -1.69 -6.41
N PRO A 266 17.76 -1.04 -5.36
CA PRO A 266 16.46 -0.36 -5.42
C PRO A 266 16.44 0.80 -6.42
N ALA A 267 17.52 1.55 -6.57
CA ALA A 267 17.58 2.67 -7.50
C ALA A 267 17.52 2.18 -8.96
N ALA A 268 18.22 1.10 -9.28
CA ALA A 268 18.17 0.48 -10.60
C ALA A 268 16.79 -0.10 -10.91
N ASN A 269 16.16 -0.73 -9.93
CA ASN A 269 14.82 -1.33 -10.09
C ASN A 269 13.74 -0.28 -10.31
N LEU A 270 13.77 0.80 -9.54
CA LEU A 270 12.75 1.85 -9.58
C LEU A 270 13.00 2.87 -10.70
N ALA A 271 14.19 2.92 -11.31
CA ALA A 271 14.52 3.93 -12.34
C ALA A 271 13.52 3.95 -13.51
N GLY A 272 13.09 2.78 -13.98
CA GLY A 272 12.16 2.67 -15.10
C GLY A 272 10.76 3.21 -14.76
N VAL A 273 10.21 2.85 -13.62
CA VAL A 273 8.90 3.36 -13.18
C VAL A 273 8.98 4.84 -12.82
N THR A 274 10.07 5.31 -12.20
CA THR A 274 10.26 6.73 -11.88
C THR A 274 10.29 7.60 -13.13
N ALA A 275 11.02 7.18 -14.17
CA ALA A 275 11.05 7.89 -15.45
C ALA A 275 9.66 7.94 -16.11
N TRP A 276 8.92 6.84 -16.05
CA TRP A 276 7.55 6.76 -16.56
C TRP A 276 6.57 7.65 -15.77
N LEU A 277 6.64 7.65 -14.44
CA LEU A 277 5.83 8.54 -13.59
C LEU A 277 6.07 10.02 -13.97
N ARG A 278 7.33 10.40 -14.15
CA ARG A 278 7.74 11.75 -14.55
C ARG A 278 7.21 12.14 -15.93
N GLU A 279 7.33 11.25 -16.91
CA GLU A 279 6.81 11.44 -18.26
C GLU A 279 5.30 11.71 -18.28
N HIS A 280 4.55 10.93 -17.47
CA HIS A 280 3.10 11.04 -17.39
C HIS A 280 2.60 12.01 -16.30
N LYS A 281 3.51 12.68 -15.57
CA LYS A 281 3.20 13.60 -14.46
C LYS A 281 2.34 12.94 -13.38
N LEU A 282 2.64 11.68 -13.07
CA LEU A 282 1.94 10.88 -12.09
C LEU A 282 2.71 10.84 -10.76
N LYS A 283 1.97 10.65 -9.68
CA LYS A 283 2.52 10.43 -8.34
C LYS A 283 2.31 8.97 -7.90
N ALA A 284 3.15 8.50 -6.99
CA ALA A 284 3.12 7.12 -6.55
C ALA A 284 3.32 6.98 -5.04
N PHE A 285 2.81 5.87 -4.53
CA PHE A 285 3.17 5.29 -3.25
C PHE A 285 3.97 4.01 -3.48
N ILE A 286 4.87 3.68 -2.55
CA ILE A 286 5.32 2.30 -2.37
C ILE A 286 4.64 1.80 -1.09
N THR A 287 3.58 0.99 -1.27
CA THR A 287 2.73 0.57 -0.14
C THR A 287 3.12 -0.77 0.45
N GLU A 288 4.00 -1.51 -0.23
CA GLU A 288 4.67 -2.67 0.33
C GLU A 288 6.16 -2.67 0.00
N PHE A 289 6.95 -2.78 1.03
CA PHE A 289 8.38 -3.06 0.98
C PHE A 289 8.83 -3.57 2.34
N GLY A 290 9.95 -4.26 2.36
CA GLY A 290 10.54 -4.73 3.59
C GLY A 290 12.01 -5.08 3.41
N GLY A 291 12.68 -5.37 4.53
CA GLY A 291 14.06 -5.82 4.54
C GLY A 291 14.35 -6.58 5.81
N SER A 292 15.15 -7.63 5.70
CA SER A 292 15.67 -8.35 6.84
C SER A 292 16.67 -7.49 7.64
N ASN A 293 17.08 -7.97 8.80
CA ASN A 293 18.05 -7.28 9.67
C ASN A 293 19.52 -7.52 9.27
N THR A 294 19.78 -8.07 8.08
CA THR A 294 21.15 -8.17 7.57
C THR A 294 21.69 -6.78 7.21
N THR A 295 23.00 -6.62 7.25
CA THR A 295 23.65 -5.34 6.92
C THR A 295 23.35 -4.93 5.48
N GLU A 296 23.33 -5.88 4.56
CA GLU A 296 23.01 -5.65 3.15
C GLU A 296 21.60 -5.14 2.98
N CYS A 297 20.60 -5.81 3.61
CA CYS A 297 19.20 -5.39 3.53
C CYS A 297 18.99 -4.01 4.16
N THR A 298 19.51 -3.77 5.35
CA THR A 298 19.35 -2.46 6.01
C THR A 298 19.99 -1.32 5.22
N THR A 299 21.11 -1.60 4.54
CA THR A 299 21.78 -0.63 3.64
C THR A 299 20.91 -0.35 2.40
N MET A 300 20.42 -1.39 1.73
CA MET A 300 19.60 -1.26 0.52
C MET A 300 18.25 -0.62 0.83
N LEU A 301 17.63 -0.99 1.95
CA LEU A 301 16.37 -0.40 2.41
C LEU A 301 16.54 1.10 2.71
N ASN A 302 17.63 1.48 3.38
CA ASN A 302 17.94 2.88 3.58
C ASN A 302 18.12 3.63 2.24
N GLY A 303 18.83 3.02 1.28
CA GLY A 303 19.03 3.58 -0.06
C GLY A 303 17.72 3.72 -0.85
N MET A 304 16.78 2.78 -0.71
CA MET A 304 15.46 2.87 -1.35
C MET A 304 14.63 4.03 -0.80
N LEU A 305 14.61 4.20 0.51
CA LEU A 305 13.88 5.31 1.14
C LEU A 305 14.50 6.67 0.80
N ASP A 306 15.85 6.74 0.69
CA ASP A 306 16.54 7.94 0.19
C ASP A 306 16.19 8.21 -1.27
N TYR A 307 16.20 7.17 -2.13
CA TYR A 307 15.80 7.30 -3.52
C TYR A 307 14.38 7.86 -3.67
N MET A 308 13.42 7.37 -2.87
CA MET A 308 12.07 7.90 -2.87
C MET A 308 12.01 9.37 -2.43
N ALA A 309 12.75 9.74 -1.39
CA ALA A 309 12.79 11.11 -0.91
C ALA A 309 13.43 12.08 -1.92
N ASP A 310 14.35 11.60 -2.75
CA ASP A 310 15.05 12.37 -3.78
C ASP A 310 14.26 12.48 -5.11
N ASN A 311 13.16 11.74 -5.26
CA ASN A 311 12.33 11.73 -6.46
C ASN A 311 10.90 12.15 -6.13
N GLU A 312 10.50 13.34 -6.59
CA GLU A 312 9.22 13.99 -6.27
C GLU A 312 7.98 13.24 -6.75
N GLU A 313 8.15 12.22 -7.56
CA GLU A 313 7.10 11.34 -8.02
C GLU A 313 6.54 10.47 -6.86
N TYR A 314 7.37 10.17 -5.87
CA TYR A 314 6.96 9.40 -4.70
C TYR A 314 6.43 10.33 -3.61
N ILE A 315 5.17 10.15 -3.22
CA ILE A 315 4.50 10.98 -2.22
C ILE A 315 4.21 10.25 -0.91
N GLY A 316 4.38 8.94 -0.88
CA GLY A 316 4.14 8.17 0.33
C GLY A 316 4.63 6.74 0.28
N TRP A 317 4.65 6.12 1.46
CA TRP A 317 5.03 4.72 1.61
C TRP A 317 4.43 4.10 2.88
N THR A 318 4.26 2.76 2.84
CA THR A 318 3.99 1.92 4.02
C THR A 318 4.89 0.69 4.00
N ALA A 319 5.63 0.45 5.09
CA ALA A 319 6.43 -0.75 5.22
C ALA A 319 5.56 -1.97 5.58
N TRP A 320 5.89 -3.13 5.10
CA TRP A 320 5.20 -4.39 5.36
C TRP A 320 5.90 -5.14 6.50
N ALA A 321 5.24 -5.58 7.59
CA ALA A 321 3.94 -5.17 8.09
C ALA A 321 3.90 -5.26 9.62
N ALA A 322 2.96 -4.55 10.20
CA ALA A 322 2.56 -4.65 11.60
C ALA A 322 1.12 -5.21 11.69
N GLY A 323 0.59 -5.29 12.90
CA GLY A 323 -0.77 -5.74 13.17
C GLY A 323 -0.86 -6.75 14.30
N PRO A 324 -2.04 -7.03 14.84
CA PRO A 324 -2.21 -7.84 16.06
C PRO A 324 -1.64 -9.25 15.95
N PHE A 325 -1.64 -9.83 14.74
CA PHE A 325 -1.14 -11.19 14.51
C PHE A 325 0.31 -11.22 14.05
N TRP A 326 0.97 -10.07 14.03
CA TRP A 326 2.42 -9.92 13.87
C TRP A 326 3.14 -9.69 15.21
N GLY A 327 2.39 -9.56 16.29
CA GLY A 327 2.93 -9.27 17.62
C GLY A 327 3.54 -10.48 18.33
N PRO A 328 4.05 -10.30 19.54
CA PRO A 328 4.85 -11.30 20.27
C PRO A 328 4.08 -12.58 20.63
N ASN A 329 2.76 -12.53 20.65
CA ASN A 329 1.91 -13.69 20.96
C ASN A 329 1.25 -14.29 19.71
N SER A 330 1.63 -13.84 18.53
CA SER A 330 1.08 -14.31 17.27
C SER A 330 1.73 -15.60 16.80
N PRO A 331 0.99 -16.50 16.17
CA PRO A 331 1.56 -17.65 15.48
C PRO A 331 2.32 -17.31 14.20
N CYS A 332 2.21 -16.05 13.74
CA CYS A 332 2.78 -15.59 12.47
C CYS A 332 4.02 -14.72 12.66
N CYS A 333 4.89 -14.79 11.66
CA CYS A 333 5.75 -13.68 11.30
C CYS A 333 6.87 -13.35 12.28
N THR A 334 7.37 -14.36 12.98
CA THR A 334 8.47 -14.26 13.95
C THR A 334 9.85 -14.47 13.34
N ASP A 335 9.95 -14.77 12.06
CA ASP A 335 11.24 -14.88 11.39
C ASP A 335 11.82 -13.49 11.02
N GLN A 336 13.05 -13.49 10.54
CA GLN A 336 13.80 -12.27 10.23
C GLN A 336 13.87 -12.01 8.72
N ARG A 337 13.00 -12.63 7.92
CA ARG A 337 12.89 -12.37 6.49
C ARG A 337 12.37 -10.95 6.21
N GLN A 338 12.34 -10.53 4.95
CA GLN A 338 11.98 -9.17 4.58
C GLN A 338 10.54 -8.78 4.95
N TYR A 339 9.65 -9.74 5.14
CA TYR A 339 8.28 -9.55 5.62
C TYR A 339 8.07 -10.02 7.08
N GLY A 340 9.10 -9.99 7.90
CA GLY A 340 8.96 -10.25 9.33
C GLY A 340 8.25 -9.10 10.06
N SER A 341 7.92 -9.34 11.33
CA SER A 341 7.06 -8.44 12.10
C SER A 341 7.67 -7.08 12.41
N LEU A 342 6.97 -6.02 12.02
CA LEU A 342 7.19 -4.63 12.42
C LEU A 342 6.27 -4.18 13.56
N GLU A 343 5.44 -5.07 14.13
CA GLU A 343 4.58 -4.74 15.28
C GLU A 343 5.44 -4.40 16.49
N PRO A 344 5.19 -3.28 17.18
CA PRO A 344 5.93 -2.91 18.39
C PRO A 344 5.95 -4.02 19.44
N GLY A 345 7.14 -4.34 19.93
CA GLY A 345 7.35 -5.40 20.91
C GLY A 345 7.38 -6.82 20.34
N SER A 346 7.29 -7.01 19.03
CA SER A 346 7.45 -8.33 18.38
C SER A 346 8.83 -8.92 18.63
N LYS A 347 8.89 -10.27 18.61
CA LYS A 347 10.11 -11.03 18.85
C LYS A 347 10.44 -11.93 17.68
N ALA A 348 11.72 -12.17 17.46
CA ALA A 348 12.20 -13.23 16.58
C ALA A 348 11.83 -14.62 17.13
N ALA A 349 11.88 -15.64 16.29
CA ALA A 349 11.53 -17.02 16.65
C ALA A 349 12.39 -17.59 17.80
N ASP A 350 13.60 -17.11 17.97
CA ASP A 350 14.51 -17.46 19.07
C ASP A 350 14.26 -16.67 20.37
N GLY A 351 13.26 -15.78 20.38
CA GLY A 351 12.93 -14.88 21.48
C GLY A 351 13.75 -13.60 21.54
N GLY A 352 14.68 -13.41 20.61
CA GLY A 352 15.45 -12.18 20.47
C GLY A 352 14.63 -11.00 19.91
N PRO A 353 15.29 -9.84 19.65
CA PRO A 353 14.64 -8.68 19.05
C PRO A 353 14.05 -9.01 17.67
N GLY A 354 12.81 -8.60 17.40
CA GLY A 354 12.16 -8.73 16.09
C GLY A 354 12.60 -7.67 15.09
N LEU A 355 12.00 -7.65 13.88
CA LEU A 355 12.30 -6.64 12.88
C LEU A 355 11.85 -5.24 13.31
N TYR A 356 10.89 -5.12 14.21
CA TYR A 356 10.57 -3.84 14.82
C TYR A 356 11.81 -3.21 15.47
N ASP A 357 12.51 -3.96 16.33
CA ASP A 357 13.70 -3.47 17.03
C ASP A 357 14.94 -3.37 16.14
N THR A 358 15.06 -4.23 15.13
CA THR A 358 16.30 -4.38 14.33
C THR A 358 16.26 -3.73 12.96
N VAL A 359 15.09 -3.40 12.44
CA VAL A 359 14.90 -2.74 11.13
C VAL A 359 14.06 -1.48 11.25
N TRP A 360 12.86 -1.55 11.84
CA TRP A 360 12.02 -0.36 11.93
C TRP A 360 12.71 0.77 12.69
N VAL A 361 13.04 0.57 13.95
CA VAL A 361 13.63 1.61 14.82
C VAL A 361 14.98 2.14 14.28
N PRO A 362 15.96 1.28 13.91
CA PRO A 362 17.26 1.78 13.49
C PRO A 362 17.32 2.32 12.04
N VAL A 363 16.38 1.95 11.16
CA VAL A 363 16.45 2.27 9.73
C VAL A 363 15.20 3.04 9.27
N ILE A 364 14.03 2.40 9.24
CA ILE A 364 12.83 2.95 8.59
C ILE A 364 12.32 4.20 9.31
N GLN A 365 12.22 4.16 10.64
CA GLN A 365 11.76 5.30 11.44
C GLN A 365 12.55 6.58 11.17
N LYS A 366 13.85 6.48 10.94
CA LYS A 366 14.72 7.63 10.66
C LYS A 366 14.40 8.32 9.33
N LYS A 367 13.63 7.66 8.46
CA LYS A 367 13.19 8.19 7.17
C LYS A 367 11.78 8.77 7.21
N VAL A 368 11.09 8.67 8.33
CA VAL A 368 9.84 9.41 8.55
C VAL A 368 10.19 10.90 8.58
N PRO A 369 9.61 11.73 7.70
CA PRO A 369 9.91 13.15 7.68
C PRO A 369 9.57 13.82 9.02
N GLY A 370 10.45 14.68 9.50
CA GLY A 370 10.27 15.39 10.79
C GLY A 370 9.02 16.26 10.82
N LYS A 371 8.58 16.76 9.65
CA LYS A 371 7.28 17.38 9.42
C LYS A 371 6.73 16.84 8.11
N LEU A 372 5.63 16.09 8.18
CA LEU A 372 4.93 15.61 7.01
C LEU A 372 4.11 16.75 6.38
N GLN A 373 4.20 16.92 5.06
CA GLN A 373 3.73 18.13 4.35
C GLN A 373 2.30 17.97 3.78
N TRP A 374 1.50 17.10 4.31
CA TRP A 374 0.20 16.74 3.74
C TRP A 374 -0.93 17.77 3.98
N GLU A 375 -0.77 18.72 4.90
CA GLU A 375 -1.83 19.68 5.30
C GLU A 375 -2.35 20.58 4.17
N GLY A 376 -1.93 20.45 2.98
CA GLY A 376 -2.44 21.21 1.85
C GLY A 376 -3.02 20.37 0.72
N LEU A 377 -2.72 19.09 0.67
CA LEU A 377 -3.07 18.25 -0.48
C LEU A 377 -4.45 17.62 -0.36
N ALA A 378 -4.84 17.20 0.85
CA ALA A 378 -6.15 16.61 1.10
C ALA A 378 -7.26 17.67 1.25
N SER A 379 -6.92 18.88 1.73
CA SER A 379 -7.89 19.93 2.01
C SER A 379 -8.29 20.80 0.83
N VAL A 380 -7.56 20.77 -0.28
CA VAL A 380 -7.74 21.72 -1.39
C VAL A 380 -8.64 21.18 -2.51
N GLY A 381 -9.15 19.94 -2.40
CA GLY A 381 -10.04 19.38 -3.44
C GLY A 381 -9.48 19.47 -4.87
N GLY A 382 -8.17 19.52 -4.98
CA GLY A 382 -7.45 19.61 -6.23
C GLY A 382 -6.43 18.48 -6.28
N GLY A 383 -6.53 17.68 -7.32
CA GLY A 383 -5.76 16.46 -7.48
C GLY A 383 -4.30 16.59 -7.10
N VAL A 384 -3.83 15.62 -6.36
CA VAL A 384 -2.40 15.40 -6.05
C VAL A 384 -1.58 15.32 -7.36
N LEU A 385 -2.24 15.11 -8.50
CA LEU A 385 -1.64 14.80 -9.79
C LEU A 385 -1.62 15.96 -10.79
N SER A 386 -2.26 17.10 -10.50
CA SER A 386 -2.19 18.26 -11.40
C SER A 386 -1.45 19.41 -10.74
N GLU A 387 -0.24 19.69 -11.20
CA GLU A 387 0.26 21.06 -11.16
C GLU A 387 -0.71 21.91 -12.00
N ARG A 388 -1.38 22.87 -11.36
CA ARG A 388 -2.05 23.93 -12.10
C ARG A 388 -0.95 24.74 -12.77
N VAL A 389 -0.89 24.68 -14.10
CA VAL A 389 -0.18 25.63 -14.94
C VAL A 389 -0.83 27.00 -14.79
#